data_5fbc1b7425fdf22acee3c02aed314700
#
_entry.id   5fbc1b7425fdf22acee3c02aed314700
#
_cell.length_a   1.000
_cell.length_b   1.000
_cell.length_c   1.000
_cell.angle_alpha   90.00
_cell.angle_beta   90.00
_cell.angle_gamma   90.00
#
_symmetry.space_group_name_H-M   'P 1'
#
loop_
_entity.id
_entity.type
_entity.pdbx_description
1 polymer ?
#
loop_
_entity_poly.entity_id
_entity_poly.type
_entity_poly.pdbx_seq_one_letter_code
_entity_poly.pdbx_strand_id
1 'polypeptide(L)'
;MIRNPPRRSAASIAAALVCSVALLAGCATPQVASLQQRWPEALPASALIAGVPFYPQEDYHCGPAALAMAAGATGARLQPEQLADQVYVPGRQGSLQVEMYAAGRRHGLLPYKLQPDIETLLQEVAAGNPVIVLQNLSFSFAPVWHYAVVIGFDRDANILQLHSGRTEKLEMSLYTFERTWARADKWAMLLLPPTRLPASAEPDAYAASAATLERVAPAAARTAYATGLEKWPAHRTLWLGAGNAAYSLGQLDAAIHAYEKLTSLHPEFADARNNLAQALLDKGRVNEAAMAIRRAVALGGARLPRYLDLQKQIQAKS
;
A
#
# COMPACT_ATOMS: atom_id res chain seq x y z
N MET A 1 7.11 -53.46 49.17
CA MET A 1 7.21 -53.37 47.69
C MET A 1 7.38 -51.92 47.30
N ILE A 2 8.61 -51.51 46.98
CA ILE A 2 8.94 -50.14 46.55
C ILE A 2 8.77 -50.10 45.03
N ARG A 3 7.75 -49.37 44.51
CA ARG A 3 7.54 -49.17 43.06
C ARG A 3 8.56 -48.16 42.56
N ASN A 4 9.45 -48.59 41.67
CA ASN A 4 10.33 -47.69 40.94
C ASN A 4 9.50 -46.74 40.04
N PRO A 5 9.81 -45.42 40.00
CA PRO A 5 9.13 -44.50 39.11
C PRO A 5 9.49 -44.84 37.63
N PRO A 6 8.55 -44.63 36.69
CA PRO A 6 8.80 -44.92 35.28
C PRO A 6 9.91 -44.01 34.73
N ARG A 7 10.93 -44.64 34.12
CA ARG A 7 12.00 -43.94 33.40
C ARG A 7 11.37 -43.24 32.19
N ARG A 8 11.32 -41.92 32.21
CA ARG A 8 10.93 -41.16 31.05
C ARG A 8 11.95 -41.41 29.94
N SER A 9 11.50 -41.78 28.75
CA SER A 9 12.38 -42.06 27.61
C SER A 9 13.05 -40.75 27.12
N ALA A 10 14.27 -40.85 26.60
CA ALA A 10 14.97 -39.69 26.02
C ALA A 10 14.15 -39.00 24.92
N ALA A 11 13.30 -39.76 24.20
CA ALA A 11 12.37 -39.25 23.22
C ALA A 11 11.29 -38.32 23.83
N SER A 12 10.77 -38.64 25.02
CA SER A 12 9.77 -37.78 25.72
C SER A 12 10.39 -36.48 26.21
N ILE A 13 11.66 -36.51 26.64
CA ILE A 13 12.39 -35.30 27.05
C ILE A 13 12.72 -34.43 25.84
N ALA A 14 13.15 -35.02 24.72
CA ALA A 14 13.43 -34.31 23.48
C ALA A 14 12.13 -33.66 22.90
N ALA A 15 11.00 -34.38 22.90
CA ALA A 15 9.73 -33.84 22.47
C ALA A 15 9.27 -32.66 23.35
N ALA A 16 9.42 -32.77 24.68
CA ALA A 16 9.09 -31.68 25.60
C ALA A 16 9.99 -30.46 25.39
N LEU A 17 11.29 -30.65 25.11
CA LEU A 17 12.23 -29.57 24.81
C LEU A 17 11.87 -28.86 23.49
N VAL A 18 11.55 -29.61 22.43
CA VAL A 18 11.14 -29.06 21.13
C VAL A 18 9.83 -28.29 21.27
N CYS A 19 8.85 -28.81 22.00
CA CYS A 19 7.60 -28.08 22.30
C CYS A 19 7.85 -26.81 23.12
N SER A 20 8.76 -26.82 24.08
CA SER A 20 9.11 -25.64 24.89
C SER A 20 9.81 -24.57 24.07
N VAL A 21 10.70 -24.93 23.15
CA VAL A 21 11.37 -24.00 22.23
C VAL A 21 10.39 -23.42 21.22
N ALA A 22 9.45 -24.22 20.70
CA ALA A 22 8.40 -23.75 19.80
C ALA A 22 7.42 -22.76 20.48
N LEU A 23 7.11 -22.96 21.76
CA LEU A 23 6.29 -22.04 22.55
C LEU A 23 7.00 -20.71 22.85
N LEU A 24 8.33 -20.73 23.01
CA LEU A 24 9.13 -19.51 23.21
C LEU A 24 9.26 -18.68 21.92
N ALA A 25 9.30 -19.32 20.75
CA ALA A 25 9.36 -18.62 19.46
C ALA A 25 8.09 -17.80 19.16
N GLY A 26 6.92 -18.21 19.65
CA GLY A 26 5.65 -17.49 19.48
C GLY A 26 5.55 -16.17 20.26
N CYS A 27 6.47 -15.90 21.20
CA CYS A 27 6.52 -14.66 21.98
C CYS A 27 7.63 -13.70 21.55
N ALA A 28 8.40 -14.05 20.50
CA ALA A 28 9.52 -13.23 20.05
C ALA A 28 9.03 -11.91 19.42
N THR A 29 9.68 -10.82 19.78
CA THR A 29 9.50 -9.48 19.20
C THR A 29 10.84 -8.99 18.67
N PRO A 30 11.34 -9.61 17.57
CA PRO A 30 12.71 -9.38 17.10
C PRO A 30 12.89 -7.97 16.53
N GLN A 31 11.86 -7.38 15.95
CA GLN A 31 11.97 -6.04 15.36
C GLN A 31 12.10 -4.98 16.46
N VAL A 32 11.25 -5.02 17.49
CA VAL A 32 11.36 -4.10 18.63
C VAL A 32 12.67 -4.31 19.39
N ALA A 33 13.11 -5.56 19.60
CA ALA A 33 14.37 -5.83 20.25
C ALA A 33 15.56 -5.25 19.46
N SER A 34 15.57 -5.39 18.14
CA SER A 34 16.57 -4.78 17.26
C SER A 34 16.53 -3.25 17.31
N LEU A 35 15.31 -2.69 17.22
CA LEU A 35 15.08 -1.25 17.25
C LEU A 35 15.58 -0.63 18.57
N GLN A 36 15.35 -1.27 19.71
CA GLN A 36 15.82 -0.81 21.03
C GLN A 36 17.34 -0.91 21.19
N GLN A 37 17.98 -1.87 20.56
CA GLN A 37 19.44 -1.98 20.55
C GLN A 37 20.07 -0.89 19.68
N ARG A 38 19.44 -0.55 18.56
CA ARG A 38 19.95 0.44 17.61
C ARG A 38 18.80 1.24 17.03
N TRP A 39 18.46 2.34 17.69
CA TRP A 39 17.48 3.30 17.16
C TRP A 39 18.06 3.99 15.93
N PRO A 40 17.32 4.06 14.79
CA PRO A 40 17.80 4.74 13.59
C PRO A 40 18.03 6.24 13.84
N GLU A 41 19.15 6.78 13.39
CA GLU A 41 19.48 8.19 13.55
C GLU A 41 18.47 9.12 12.84
N ALA A 42 17.87 8.64 11.76
CA ALA A 42 16.87 9.38 11.00
C ALA A 42 15.50 9.47 11.69
N LEU A 43 15.25 8.65 12.72
CA LEU A 43 14.00 8.67 13.47
C LEU A 43 14.13 9.57 14.71
N PRO A 44 13.16 10.50 14.93
CA PRO A 44 13.11 11.25 16.18
C PRO A 44 12.84 10.31 17.37
N ALA A 45 13.13 10.76 18.58
CA ALA A 45 12.83 10.00 19.79
C ALA A 45 11.32 9.82 20.00
N SER A 46 10.53 10.78 19.55
CA SER A 46 9.07 10.71 19.61
C SER A 46 8.43 11.47 18.46
N ALA A 47 7.22 11.07 18.07
CA ALA A 47 6.38 11.79 17.13
C ALA A 47 4.92 11.60 17.50
N LEU A 48 4.10 12.63 17.28
CA LEU A 48 2.65 12.57 17.42
C LEU A 48 2.00 13.39 16.31
N ILE A 49 1.16 12.76 15.52
CA ILE A 49 0.42 13.41 14.44
C ILE A 49 -0.77 14.13 15.06
N ALA A 50 -0.75 15.45 14.98
CA ALA A 50 -1.87 16.26 15.44
C ALA A 50 -3.02 16.27 14.44
N GLY A 51 -4.26 16.39 14.94
CA GLY A 51 -5.44 16.61 14.10
C GLY A 51 -5.96 15.39 13.33
N VAL A 52 -5.48 14.19 13.64
CA VAL A 52 -6.14 12.95 13.17
C VAL A 52 -7.48 12.85 13.89
N PRO A 53 -8.63 12.86 13.17
CA PRO A 53 -9.91 12.77 13.83
C PRO A 53 -10.06 11.43 14.54
N PHE A 54 -10.78 11.43 15.65
CA PHE A 54 -11.12 10.19 16.36
C PHE A 54 -12.61 9.90 16.19
N TYR A 55 -12.91 8.67 15.74
CA TYR A 55 -14.25 8.13 15.65
C TYR A 55 -14.34 6.90 16.56
N PRO A 56 -15.07 6.97 17.70
CA PRO A 56 -15.29 5.81 18.55
C PRO A 56 -15.94 4.69 17.75
N GLN A 57 -15.39 3.48 17.90
CA GLN A 57 -15.84 2.34 17.12
C GLN A 57 -16.96 1.60 17.85
N GLU A 58 -18.05 1.36 17.13
CA GLU A 58 -19.05 0.37 17.52
C GLU A 58 -18.56 -1.04 17.19
N ASP A 59 -19.27 -2.06 17.69
CA ASP A 59 -18.91 -3.45 17.45
C ASP A 59 -18.83 -3.73 15.94
N TYR A 60 -17.75 -4.38 15.51
CA TYR A 60 -17.44 -4.76 14.12
C TYR A 60 -17.17 -3.63 13.12
N HIS A 61 -17.21 -2.35 13.50
CA HIS A 61 -17.00 -1.19 12.62
C HIS A 61 -15.57 -0.62 12.69
N CYS A 62 -14.59 -1.39 13.15
CA CYS A 62 -13.20 -0.92 13.25
C CYS A 62 -12.59 -0.54 11.88
N GLY A 63 -12.94 -1.23 10.79
CA GLY A 63 -12.46 -0.91 9.44
C GLY A 63 -12.94 0.44 8.93
N PRO A 64 -14.27 0.69 8.86
CA PRO A 64 -14.82 1.98 8.47
C PRO A 64 -14.27 3.15 9.28
N ALA A 65 -14.19 3.01 10.61
CA ALA A 65 -13.67 4.04 11.49
C ALA A 65 -12.17 4.32 11.24
N ALA A 66 -11.35 3.27 11.10
CA ALA A 66 -9.92 3.43 10.79
C ALA A 66 -9.69 4.14 9.44
N LEU A 67 -10.49 3.81 8.41
CA LEU A 67 -10.44 4.51 7.13
C LEU A 67 -10.84 5.97 7.25
N ALA A 68 -11.94 6.27 7.97
CA ALA A 68 -12.40 7.64 8.16
C ALA A 68 -11.35 8.49 8.90
N MET A 69 -10.72 7.93 9.95
CA MET A 69 -9.65 8.59 10.70
C MET A 69 -8.44 8.90 9.80
N ALA A 70 -7.94 7.91 9.04
CA ALA A 70 -6.82 8.11 8.14
C ALA A 70 -7.14 9.06 6.98
N ALA A 71 -8.35 8.96 6.40
CA ALA A 71 -8.81 9.87 5.37
C ALA A 71 -8.92 11.30 5.89
N GLY A 72 -9.45 11.49 7.11
CA GLY A 72 -9.55 12.79 7.76
C GLY A 72 -8.21 13.51 7.90
N ALA A 73 -7.13 12.77 8.17
CA ALA A 73 -5.77 13.30 8.21
C ALA A 73 -5.28 13.81 6.85
N THR A 74 -5.89 13.40 5.73
CA THR A 74 -5.61 13.92 4.38
C THR A 74 -6.44 15.16 4.04
N GLY A 75 -7.36 15.59 4.91
CA GLY A 75 -8.36 16.62 4.67
C GLY A 75 -9.65 16.10 4.03
N ALA A 76 -9.76 14.81 3.72
CA ALA A 76 -10.99 14.21 3.21
C ALA A 76 -12.02 14.04 4.34
N ARG A 77 -13.26 14.49 4.09
CA ARG A 77 -14.35 14.43 5.08
C ARG A 77 -15.20 13.19 4.86
N LEU A 78 -14.67 12.03 5.24
CA LEU A 78 -15.38 10.76 5.16
C LEU A 78 -15.87 10.35 6.54
N GLN A 79 -17.12 9.93 6.62
CA GLN A 79 -17.72 9.46 7.87
C GLN A 79 -17.71 7.92 7.93
N PRO A 80 -17.53 7.31 9.10
CA PRO A 80 -17.53 5.85 9.25
C PRO A 80 -18.78 5.18 8.68
N GLU A 81 -19.96 5.80 8.85
CA GLU A 81 -21.24 5.27 8.38
C GLU A 81 -21.27 5.15 6.85
N GLN A 82 -20.74 6.15 6.14
CA GLN A 82 -20.63 6.14 4.67
C GLN A 82 -19.67 5.08 4.16
N LEU A 83 -18.64 4.77 4.94
CA LEU A 83 -17.64 3.76 4.61
C LEU A 83 -18.09 2.36 5.00
N ALA A 84 -18.97 2.22 5.99
CA ALA A 84 -19.50 0.93 6.42
C ALA A 84 -20.12 0.16 5.26
N ASP A 85 -20.97 0.81 4.45
CA ASP A 85 -21.59 0.21 3.26
C ASP A 85 -20.57 -0.27 2.20
N GLN A 86 -19.34 0.24 2.26
CA GLN A 86 -18.29 -0.04 1.28
C GLN A 86 -17.32 -1.14 1.73
N VAL A 87 -17.08 -1.27 3.04
CA VAL A 87 -16.02 -2.12 3.55
C VAL A 87 -16.47 -3.16 4.58
N TYR A 88 -17.66 -2.99 5.17
CA TYR A 88 -18.18 -3.95 6.13
C TYR A 88 -18.77 -5.17 5.41
N VAL A 89 -18.34 -6.35 5.82
CA VAL A 89 -18.83 -7.63 5.28
C VAL A 89 -19.63 -8.35 6.37
N PRO A 90 -20.98 -8.32 6.32
CA PRO A 90 -21.83 -8.86 7.40
C PRO A 90 -21.53 -10.32 7.74
N GLY A 91 -21.32 -11.18 6.73
CA GLY A 91 -20.99 -12.60 6.92
C GLY A 91 -19.63 -12.86 7.58
N ARG A 92 -18.78 -11.83 7.71
CA ARG A 92 -17.48 -11.88 8.38
C ARG A 92 -17.45 -11.08 9.67
N GLN A 93 -18.50 -10.33 9.98
CA GLN A 93 -18.57 -9.39 11.11
C GLN A 93 -17.32 -8.48 11.18
N GLY A 94 -16.91 -7.92 10.02
CA GLY A 94 -15.71 -7.11 9.93
C GLY A 94 -15.41 -6.68 8.50
N SER A 95 -14.25 -6.07 8.29
CA SER A 95 -13.79 -5.57 7.00
C SER A 95 -12.59 -6.38 6.49
N LEU A 96 -12.56 -6.64 5.18
CA LEU A 96 -11.41 -7.26 4.54
C LEU A 96 -10.40 -6.19 4.07
N GLN A 97 -9.13 -6.52 4.09
CA GLN A 97 -8.07 -5.59 3.63
C GLN A 97 -8.29 -5.14 2.18
N VAL A 98 -8.77 -6.03 1.31
CA VAL A 98 -9.06 -5.70 -0.10
C VAL A 98 -10.14 -4.63 -0.23
N GLU A 99 -11.15 -4.65 0.64
CA GLU A 99 -12.21 -3.64 0.66
C GLU A 99 -11.70 -2.30 1.21
N MET A 100 -10.78 -2.34 2.18
CA MET A 100 -10.12 -1.13 2.70
C MET A 100 -9.35 -0.41 1.58
N TYR A 101 -8.56 -1.15 0.78
CA TYR A 101 -7.89 -0.58 -0.40
C TYR A 101 -8.89 -0.06 -1.43
N ALA A 102 -9.96 -0.81 -1.71
CA ALA A 102 -10.95 -0.43 -2.71
C ALA A 102 -11.69 0.86 -2.33
N ALA A 103 -12.07 1.00 -1.05
CA ALA A 103 -12.71 2.22 -0.55
C ALA A 103 -11.80 3.45 -0.70
N GLY A 104 -10.53 3.36 -0.30
CA GLY A 104 -9.58 4.45 -0.49
C GLY A 104 -9.51 4.91 -1.95
N ARG A 105 -9.45 3.98 -2.90
CA ARG A 105 -9.42 4.28 -4.34
C ARG A 105 -10.71 4.96 -4.84
N ARG A 106 -11.88 4.50 -4.36
CA ARG A 106 -13.17 5.11 -4.75
C ARG A 106 -13.26 6.59 -4.36
N HIS A 107 -12.56 6.97 -3.30
CA HIS A 107 -12.48 8.36 -2.83
C HIS A 107 -11.27 9.12 -3.39
N GLY A 108 -10.58 8.58 -4.40
CA GLY A 108 -9.46 9.24 -5.06
C GLY A 108 -8.20 9.35 -4.20
N LEU A 109 -8.15 8.63 -3.08
CA LEU A 109 -6.96 8.54 -2.24
C LEU A 109 -6.06 7.39 -2.71
N LEU A 110 -4.76 7.53 -2.48
CA LEU A 110 -3.76 6.51 -2.80
C LEU A 110 -3.58 5.57 -1.62
N PRO A 111 -4.07 4.33 -1.69
CA PRO A 111 -3.76 3.35 -0.67
C PRO A 111 -2.37 2.75 -0.95
N TYR A 112 -1.47 2.82 0.02
CA TYR A 112 -0.12 2.28 -0.11
C TYR A 112 0.11 1.22 0.96
N LYS A 113 0.44 -0.01 0.52
CA LYS A 113 0.78 -1.11 1.43
C LYS A 113 2.19 -0.90 1.95
N LEU A 114 2.34 -0.86 3.27
CA LEU A 114 3.66 -0.79 3.89
C LEU A 114 4.38 -2.13 3.89
N GLN A 115 5.71 -2.08 3.91
CA GLN A 115 6.53 -3.23 4.24
C GLN A 115 6.24 -3.67 5.69
N PRO A 116 6.30 -4.99 5.99
CA PRO A 116 5.97 -5.54 7.32
C PRO A 116 7.11 -5.29 8.32
N ASP A 117 7.51 -4.04 8.45
CA ASP A 117 8.64 -3.58 9.23
C ASP A 117 8.26 -2.42 10.13
N ILE A 118 8.67 -2.49 11.43
CA ILE A 118 8.30 -1.50 12.44
C ILE A 118 9.02 -0.18 12.22
N GLU A 119 10.26 -0.20 11.73
CA GLU A 119 11.01 1.02 11.42
C GLU A 119 10.30 1.81 10.31
N THR A 120 9.89 1.13 9.24
CA THR A 120 9.09 1.71 8.15
C THR A 120 7.80 2.34 8.67
N LEU A 121 7.11 1.68 9.59
CA LEU A 121 5.89 2.22 10.21
C LEU A 121 6.19 3.51 10.99
N LEU A 122 7.26 3.52 11.80
CA LEU A 122 7.66 4.69 12.57
C LEU A 122 8.13 5.85 11.68
N GLN A 123 8.80 5.56 10.55
CA GLN A 123 9.17 6.58 9.55
C GLN A 123 7.94 7.29 8.98
N GLU A 124 6.88 6.55 8.68
CA GLU A 124 5.64 7.15 8.19
C GLU A 124 4.96 8.02 9.24
N VAL A 125 4.89 7.54 10.48
CA VAL A 125 4.33 8.33 11.59
C VAL A 125 5.14 9.59 11.85
N ALA A 126 6.47 9.50 11.82
CA ALA A 126 7.36 10.67 11.94
C ALA A 126 7.19 11.67 10.80
N ALA A 127 6.85 11.20 9.59
CA ALA A 127 6.55 12.04 8.43
C ALA A 127 5.11 12.62 8.44
N GLY A 128 4.32 12.36 9.49
CA GLY A 128 2.95 12.86 9.62
C GLY A 128 1.92 12.03 8.87
N ASN A 129 2.21 10.79 8.53
CA ASN A 129 1.30 9.87 7.86
C ASN A 129 0.74 8.87 8.88
N PRO A 130 -0.55 8.95 9.27
CA PRO A 130 -1.15 7.96 10.15
C PRO A 130 -1.25 6.61 9.44
N VAL A 131 -0.94 5.53 10.18
CA VAL A 131 -0.84 4.19 9.62
C VAL A 131 -2.01 3.34 10.09
N ILE A 132 -2.84 2.85 9.15
CA ILE A 132 -3.86 1.84 9.46
C ILE A 132 -3.16 0.49 9.61
N VAL A 133 -3.39 -0.18 10.72
CA VAL A 133 -2.83 -1.50 11.03
C VAL A 133 -3.96 -2.51 11.31
N LEU A 134 -3.71 -3.78 10.96
CA LEU A 134 -4.54 -4.89 11.41
C LEU A 134 -3.80 -5.63 12.53
N GLN A 135 -4.49 -5.89 13.62
CA GLN A 135 -3.98 -6.64 14.77
C GLN A 135 -4.86 -7.87 15.02
N ASN A 136 -4.28 -8.93 15.55
CA ASN A 136 -5.04 -9.98 16.23
C ASN A 136 -4.80 -9.83 17.74
N LEU A 137 -5.82 -9.34 18.42
CA LEU A 137 -5.76 -9.02 19.86
C LEU A 137 -5.85 -10.27 20.75
N SER A 138 -6.05 -11.46 20.16
CA SER A 138 -6.18 -12.73 20.89
C SER A 138 -5.17 -13.77 20.37
N PHE A 139 -5.46 -15.05 20.57
CA PHE A 139 -4.62 -16.17 20.14
C PHE A 139 -4.82 -16.49 18.65
N SER A 140 -3.83 -17.11 18.01
CA SER A 140 -3.92 -17.50 16.59
C SER A 140 -5.04 -18.51 16.31
N PHE A 141 -5.39 -19.37 17.29
CA PHE A 141 -6.49 -20.35 17.17
C PHE A 141 -7.87 -19.78 17.45
N ALA A 142 -7.97 -18.60 18.09
CA ALA A 142 -9.20 -17.88 18.39
C ALA A 142 -8.99 -16.37 18.13
N PRO A 143 -8.86 -15.94 16.86
CA PRO A 143 -8.46 -14.58 16.55
C PRO A 143 -9.56 -13.55 16.85
N VAL A 144 -9.14 -12.39 17.36
CA VAL A 144 -9.94 -11.18 17.48
C VAL A 144 -9.29 -10.11 16.60
N TRP A 145 -9.80 -9.99 15.37
CA TRP A 145 -9.27 -9.05 14.39
C TRP A 145 -9.70 -7.63 14.69
N HIS A 146 -8.75 -6.71 14.64
CA HIS A 146 -9.00 -5.33 14.98
C HIS A 146 -8.16 -4.37 14.13
N TYR A 147 -8.81 -3.39 13.50
CA TYR A 147 -8.15 -2.28 12.85
C TYR A 147 -7.96 -1.13 13.82
N ALA A 148 -6.75 -0.56 13.82
CA ALA A 148 -6.40 0.63 14.57
C ALA A 148 -5.61 1.59 13.67
N VAL A 149 -5.45 2.84 14.11
CA VAL A 149 -4.65 3.84 13.42
C VAL A 149 -3.52 4.27 14.33
N VAL A 150 -2.28 4.00 13.93
CA VAL A 150 -1.09 4.48 14.64
C VAL A 150 -0.89 5.94 14.30
N ILE A 151 -0.82 6.78 15.32
CA ILE A 151 -0.73 8.24 15.22
C ILE A 151 0.50 8.82 15.92
N GLY A 152 1.22 8.02 16.71
CA GLY A 152 2.40 8.50 17.43
C GLY A 152 3.22 7.37 18.02
N PHE A 153 4.42 7.73 18.48
CA PHE A 153 5.30 6.86 19.23
C PHE A 153 6.19 7.68 20.18
N ASP A 154 6.68 7.01 21.22
CA ASP A 154 7.70 7.51 22.13
C ASP A 154 8.70 6.39 22.42
N ARG A 155 9.96 6.61 22.04
CA ARG A 155 11.07 5.68 22.23
C ARG A 155 11.37 5.45 23.71
N ASP A 156 11.44 6.52 24.47
CA ASP A 156 11.90 6.48 25.86
C ASP A 156 10.83 5.85 26.77
N ALA A 157 9.55 6.09 26.46
CA ALA A 157 8.42 5.39 27.08
C ALA A 157 8.18 3.99 26.50
N ASN A 158 8.80 3.64 25.36
CA ASN A 158 8.63 2.37 24.64
C ASN A 158 7.19 2.08 24.24
N ILE A 159 6.47 3.10 23.73
CA ILE A 159 5.06 3.02 23.36
C ILE A 159 4.79 3.46 21.93
N LEU A 160 3.68 2.96 21.38
CA LEU A 160 2.91 3.56 20.29
C LEU A 160 1.66 4.21 20.84
N GLN A 161 1.20 5.26 20.18
CA GLN A 161 -0.10 5.87 20.38
C GLN A 161 -1.02 5.55 19.20
N LEU A 162 -2.19 5.00 19.50
CA LEU A 162 -3.15 4.54 18.49
C LEU A 162 -4.53 5.12 18.78
N HIS A 163 -5.26 5.44 17.70
CA HIS A 163 -6.71 5.49 17.78
C HIS A 163 -7.26 4.08 17.61
N SER A 164 -7.88 3.53 18.67
CA SER A 164 -8.23 2.11 18.74
C SER A 164 -9.51 1.88 19.55
N GLY A 165 -10.50 1.22 18.96
CA GLY A 165 -11.76 0.94 19.62
C GLY A 165 -12.47 2.21 20.10
N ARG A 166 -12.74 2.29 21.39
CA ARG A 166 -13.35 3.46 22.05
C ARG A 166 -12.33 4.39 22.71
N THR A 167 -11.03 4.14 22.49
CA THR A 167 -9.97 4.88 23.17
C THR A 167 -9.21 5.74 22.17
N GLU A 168 -9.34 7.05 22.36
CA GLU A 168 -8.49 8.04 21.68
C GLU A 168 -7.09 8.01 22.30
N LYS A 169 -6.05 7.94 21.45
CA LYS A 169 -4.64 7.94 21.88
C LYS A 169 -4.31 6.81 22.87
N LEU A 170 -4.80 5.60 22.59
CA LEU A 170 -4.43 4.41 23.35
C LEU A 170 -2.91 4.23 23.33
N GLU A 171 -2.29 4.22 24.50
CA GLU A 171 -0.89 3.86 24.63
C GLU A 171 -0.71 2.35 24.69
N MET A 172 0.15 1.82 23.82
CA MET A 172 0.44 0.40 23.74
C MET A 172 1.96 0.20 23.67
N SER A 173 2.51 -0.68 24.50
CA SER A 173 3.96 -0.96 24.41
C SER A 173 4.32 -1.49 23.02
N LEU A 174 5.49 -1.10 22.50
CA LEU A 174 6.01 -1.59 21.21
C LEU A 174 6.05 -3.12 21.16
N TYR A 175 6.40 -3.79 22.25
CA TYR A 175 6.42 -5.26 22.33
C TYR A 175 5.02 -5.90 22.21
N THR A 176 4.00 -5.30 22.83
CA THR A 176 2.62 -5.78 22.70
C THR A 176 2.11 -5.56 21.29
N PHE A 177 2.41 -4.40 20.72
CA PHE A 177 2.06 -4.07 19.34
C PHE A 177 2.66 -5.06 18.36
N GLU A 178 3.99 -5.29 18.40
CA GLU A 178 4.63 -6.22 17.47
C GLU A 178 4.01 -7.62 17.53
N ARG A 179 3.69 -8.16 18.72
CA ARG A 179 3.05 -9.47 18.87
C ARG A 179 1.66 -9.53 18.25
N THR A 180 0.82 -8.53 18.51
CA THR A 180 -0.55 -8.50 17.98
C THR A 180 -0.57 -8.24 16.48
N TRP A 181 0.35 -7.41 15.99
CA TRP A 181 0.52 -7.10 14.60
C TRP A 181 1.14 -8.28 13.81
N ALA A 182 2.12 -8.96 14.39
CA ALA A 182 2.73 -10.16 13.78
C ALA A 182 1.70 -11.30 13.55
N ARG A 183 0.70 -11.45 14.44
CA ARG A 183 -0.38 -12.42 14.25
C ARG A 183 -1.35 -12.04 13.11
N ALA A 184 -1.23 -10.84 12.57
CA ALA A 184 -1.97 -10.33 11.42
C ALA A 184 -1.04 -10.09 10.21
N ASP A 185 0.01 -10.92 10.07
CA ASP A 185 1.01 -10.85 9.01
C ASP A 185 1.65 -9.46 8.86
N LYS A 186 1.67 -8.70 9.95
CA LYS A 186 2.18 -7.33 10.00
C LYS A 186 1.55 -6.43 8.92
N TRP A 187 0.27 -6.63 8.66
CA TRP A 187 -0.44 -5.84 7.67
C TRP A 187 -0.58 -4.39 8.11
N ALA A 188 -0.17 -3.47 7.24
CA ALA A 188 -0.32 -2.04 7.41
C ALA A 188 -0.53 -1.34 6.07
N MET A 189 -1.28 -0.25 6.08
CA MET A 189 -1.49 0.60 4.92
C MET A 189 -1.54 2.08 5.29
N LEU A 190 -1.07 2.89 4.35
CA LEU A 190 -1.34 4.33 4.33
C LEU A 190 -2.53 4.63 3.45
N LEU A 191 -3.17 5.75 3.74
CA LEU A 191 -4.16 6.36 2.88
C LEU A 191 -3.73 7.82 2.66
N LEU A 192 -3.25 8.13 1.46
CA LEU A 192 -2.61 9.41 1.15
C LEU A 192 -3.35 10.17 0.05
N PRO A 193 -3.28 11.51 0.04
CA PRO A 193 -3.65 12.25 -1.16
C PRO A 193 -2.67 11.91 -2.29
N PRO A 194 -3.12 11.89 -3.56
CA PRO A 194 -2.24 11.54 -4.69
C PRO A 194 -1.08 12.52 -4.91
N THR A 195 -1.09 13.67 -4.22
CA THR A 195 -0.03 14.68 -4.22
C THR A 195 1.08 14.42 -3.19
N ARG A 196 0.97 13.34 -2.42
CA ARG A 196 1.95 13.01 -1.36
C ARG A 196 2.59 11.65 -1.60
N LEU A 197 3.92 11.61 -1.51
CA LEU A 197 4.68 10.37 -1.47
C LEU A 197 4.72 9.82 -0.03
N PRO A 198 4.61 8.50 0.16
CA PRO A 198 5.04 7.88 1.41
C PRO A 198 6.50 8.22 1.73
N ALA A 199 6.85 8.40 2.99
CA ALA A 199 8.24 8.62 3.41
C ALA A 199 9.12 7.41 3.05
N SER A 200 8.56 6.20 3.17
CA SER A 200 9.17 4.91 2.84
C SER A 200 8.93 4.47 1.39
N ALA A 201 8.54 5.39 0.50
CA ALA A 201 8.14 5.02 -0.86
C ALA A 201 9.28 4.42 -1.67
N GLU A 202 9.03 3.21 -2.17
CA GLU A 202 9.83 2.53 -3.17
C GLU A 202 9.21 2.72 -4.57
N PRO A 203 10.02 2.94 -5.62
CA PRO A 203 9.50 3.35 -6.93
C PRO A 203 8.49 2.38 -7.55
N ASP A 204 8.80 1.07 -7.55
CA ASP A 204 7.91 0.06 -8.13
C ASP A 204 6.63 -0.15 -7.31
N ALA A 205 6.74 -0.16 -5.97
CA ALA A 205 5.59 -0.29 -5.09
C ALA A 205 4.66 0.93 -5.19
N TYR A 206 5.24 2.12 -5.30
CA TYR A 206 4.48 3.35 -5.51
C TYR A 206 3.77 3.36 -6.87
N ALA A 207 4.49 3.00 -7.94
CA ALA A 207 3.91 2.90 -9.28
C ALA A 207 2.75 1.88 -9.33
N ALA A 208 2.92 0.73 -8.67
CA ALA A 208 1.86 -0.28 -8.55
C ALA A 208 0.64 0.26 -7.79
N SER A 209 0.84 1.02 -6.71
CA SER A 209 -0.26 1.65 -5.96
C SER A 209 -0.98 2.69 -6.82
N ALA A 210 -0.27 3.56 -7.53
CA ALA A 210 -0.84 4.55 -8.44
C ALA A 210 -1.66 3.88 -9.56
N ALA A 211 -1.18 2.77 -10.13
CA ALA A 211 -1.90 2.02 -11.17
C ALA A 211 -3.26 1.50 -10.71
N THR A 212 -3.44 1.24 -9.43
CA THR A 212 -4.74 0.81 -8.89
C THR A 212 -5.83 1.88 -8.98
N LEU A 213 -5.46 3.15 -9.16
CA LEU A 213 -6.38 4.28 -9.31
C LEU A 213 -6.87 4.46 -10.76
N GLU A 214 -6.15 3.96 -11.78
CA GLU A 214 -6.41 4.27 -13.20
C GLU A 214 -7.86 4.06 -13.62
N ARG A 215 -8.48 2.97 -13.17
CA ARG A 215 -9.86 2.60 -13.57
C ARG A 215 -10.95 3.30 -12.79
N VAL A 216 -10.69 3.70 -11.54
CA VAL A 216 -11.72 4.21 -10.62
C VAL A 216 -11.60 5.70 -10.36
N ALA A 217 -10.40 6.25 -10.45
CA ALA A 217 -10.09 7.66 -10.21
C ALA A 217 -8.92 8.13 -11.10
N PRO A 218 -9.10 8.17 -12.45
CA PRO A 218 -8.00 8.44 -13.38
C PRO A 218 -7.34 9.81 -13.17
N ALA A 219 -8.07 10.81 -12.69
CA ALA A 219 -7.50 12.11 -12.34
C ALA A 219 -6.54 12.01 -11.14
N ALA A 220 -6.92 11.23 -10.10
CA ALA A 220 -6.04 10.93 -8.97
C ALA A 220 -4.82 10.10 -9.39
N ALA A 221 -5.01 9.11 -10.27
CA ALA A 221 -3.91 8.34 -10.85
C ALA A 221 -2.89 9.24 -11.55
N ARG A 222 -3.36 10.14 -12.42
CA ARG A 222 -2.50 11.10 -13.13
C ARG A 222 -1.70 11.95 -12.15
N THR A 223 -2.33 12.47 -11.10
CA THR A 223 -1.65 13.25 -10.06
C THR A 223 -0.61 12.39 -9.33
N ALA A 224 -0.96 11.16 -8.92
CA ALA A 224 -0.01 10.27 -8.26
C ALA A 224 1.21 9.95 -9.13
N TYR A 225 1.00 9.69 -10.41
CA TYR A 225 2.11 9.48 -11.35
C TYR A 225 3.00 10.71 -11.48
N ALA A 226 2.43 11.90 -11.60
CA ALA A 226 3.19 13.14 -11.65
C ALA A 226 4.03 13.33 -10.38
N THR A 227 3.43 13.13 -9.20
CA THR A 227 4.12 13.16 -7.90
C THR A 227 5.28 12.16 -7.83
N GLY A 228 5.08 10.94 -8.34
CA GLY A 228 6.15 9.93 -8.39
C GLY A 228 7.28 10.32 -9.34
N LEU A 229 6.96 10.94 -10.47
CA LEU A 229 7.95 11.37 -11.47
C LEU A 229 8.82 12.53 -11.01
N GLU A 230 8.37 13.35 -10.06
CA GLU A 230 9.22 14.36 -9.41
C GLU A 230 10.41 13.70 -8.66
N LYS A 231 10.19 12.55 -8.02
CA LYS A 231 11.23 11.81 -7.30
C LYS A 231 12.00 10.84 -8.20
N TRP A 232 11.33 10.21 -9.16
CA TRP A 232 11.89 9.17 -10.05
C TRP A 232 11.66 9.50 -11.53
N PRO A 233 12.32 10.53 -12.07
CA PRO A 233 12.05 11.10 -13.40
C PRO A 233 12.33 10.16 -14.57
N ALA A 234 13.09 9.05 -14.35
CA ALA A 234 13.37 8.06 -15.38
C ALA A 234 12.54 6.76 -15.21
N HIS A 235 11.58 6.71 -14.26
CA HIS A 235 10.89 5.45 -13.96
C HIS A 235 9.87 5.09 -15.03
N ARG A 236 10.10 3.94 -15.69
CA ARG A 236 9.34 3.47 -16.86
C ARG A 236 7.83 3.36 -16.61
N THR A 237 7.45 2.68 -15.51
CA THR A 237 6.04 2.42 -15.20
C THR A 237 5.27 3.70 -14.84
N LEU A 238 5.93 4.66 -14.20
CA LEU A 238 5.30 5.96 -13.88
C LEU A 238 4.99 6.76 -15.14
N TRP A 239 5.91 6.82 -16.11
CA TRP A 239 5.65 7.47 -17.40
C TRP A 239 4.56 6.77 -18.20
N LEU A 240 4.57 5.42 -18.21
CA LEU A 240 3.50 4.66 -18.87
C LEU A 240 2.12 4.98 -18.27
N GLY A 241 2.04 4.93 -16.93
CA GLY A 241 0.80 5.22 -16.21
C GLY A 241 0.35 6.67 -16.36
N ALA A 242 1.28 7.63 -16.35
CA ALA A 242 0.96 9.04 -16.62
C ALA A 242 0.33 9.22 -18.00
N GLY A 243 0.90 8.57 -19.02
CA GLY A 243 0.34 8.55 -20.37
C GLY A 243 -1.04 7.89 -20.45
N ASN A 244 -1.19 6.72 -19.81
CA ASN A 244 -2.47 6.00 -19.78
C ASN A 244 -3.57 6.81 -19.06
N ALA A 245 -3.26 7.39 -17.91
CA ALA A 245 -4.21 8.20 -17.16
C ALA A 245 -4.62 9.48 -17.93
N ALA A 246 -3.67 10.16 -18.56
CA ALA A 246 -3.95 11.31 -19.42
C ALA A 246 -4.83 10.91 -20.62
N TYR A 247 -4.50 9.80 -21.27
CA TYR A 247 -5.27 9.26 -22.40
C TYR A 247 -6.72 8.94 -22.01
N SER A 248 -6.92 8.25 -20.88
CA SER A 248 -8.26 7.92 -20.38
C SER A 248 -9.13 9.15 -20.03
N LEU A 249 -8.48 10.29 -19.74
CA LEU A 249 -9.11 11.58 -19.49
C LEU A 249 -9.34 12.39 -20.76
N GLY A 250 -9.03 11.85 -21.96
CA GLY A 250 -9.11 12.57 -23.24
C GLY A 250 -8.04 13.66 -23.42
N GLN A 251 -7.05 13.73 -22.52
CA GLN A 251 -5.96 14.73 -22.55
C GLN A 251 -4.84 14.27 -23.49
N LEU A 252 -5.15 14.18 -24.80
CA LEU A 252 -4.28 13.56 -25.79
C LEU A 252 -2.87 14.19 -25.85
N ASP A 253 -2.75 15.51 -25.73
CA ASP A 253 -1.44 16.18 -25.75
C ASP A 253 -0.57 15.77 -24.56
N ALA A 254 -1.15 15.66 -23.36
CA ALA A 254 -0.45 15.19 -22.17
C ALA A 254 -0.04 13.70 -22.29
N ALA A 255 -0.93 12.87 -22.88
CA ALA A 255 -0.64 11.47 -23.14
C ALA A 255 0.52 11.30 -24.13
N ILE A 256 0.49 12.03 -25.24
CA ILE A 256 1.55 12.05 -26.26
C ILE A 256 2.87 12.46 -25.61
N HIS A 257 2.89 13.57 -24.87
CA HIS A 257 4.10 14.01 -24.16
C HIS A 257 4.67 12.95 -23.22
N ALA A 258 3.82 12.29 -22.43
CA ALA A 258 4.27 11.24 -21.51
C ALA A 258 4.87 10.03 -22.27
N TYR A 259 4.22 9.59 -23.35
CA TYR A 259 4.72 8.48 -24.16
C TYR A 259 5.99 8.85 -24.96
N GLU A 260 6.11 10.09 -25.43
CA GLU A 260 7.34 10.59 -26.07
C GLU A 260 8.52 10.56 -25.07
N LYS A 261 8.31 11.06 -23.85
CA LYS A 261 9.31 10.96 -22.78
C LYS A 261 9.68 9.51 -22.49
N LEU A 262 8.68 8.63 -22.35
CA LEU A 262 8.89 7.22 -22.10
C LEU A 262 9.69 6.55 -23.22
N THR A 263 9.37 6.82 -24.50
CA THR A 263 10.09 6.24 -25.64
C THR A 263 11.48 6.83 -25.85
N SER A 264 11.75 8.02 -25.34
CA SER A 264 13.08 8.63 -25.29
C SER A 264 13.97 7.99 -24.23
N LEU A 265 13.42 7.77 -23.01
CA LEU A 265 14.14 7.17 -21.89
C LEU A 265 14.32 5.65 -22.05
N HIS A 266 13.35 4.99 -22.69
CA HIS A 266 13.27 3.54 -22.87
C HIS A 266 12.98 3.21 -24.35
N PRO A 267 13.94 3.39 -25.25
CA PRO A 267 13.73 3.25 -26.71
C PRO A 267 13.35 1.83 -27.14
N GLU A 268 13.66 0.83 -26.34
CA GLU A 268 13.33 -0.59 -26.56
C GLU A 268 11.89 -0.95 -26.15
N PHE A 269 11.14 -0.04 -25.52
CA PHE A 269 9.83 -0.36 -24.97
C PHE A 269 8.72 -0.22 -26.02
N ALA A 270 8.40 -1.33 -26.68
CA ALA A 270 7.46 -1.40 -27.80
C ALA A 270 6.03 -0.95 -27.43
N ASP A 271 5.54 -1.30 -26.22
CA ASP A 271 4.22 -0.90 -25.74
C ASP A 271 4.05 0.62 -25.67
N ALA A 272 5.09 1.35 -25.24
CA ALA A 272 5.07 2.81 -25.21
C ALA A 272 4.90 3.41 -26.60
N ARG A 273 5.60 2.84 -27.58
CA ARG A 273 5.48 3.28 -28.99
C ARG A 273 4.13 2.97 -29.59
N ASN A 274 3.51 1.83 -29.23
CA ASN A 274 2.15 1.50 -29.62
C ASN A 274 1.15 2.48 -29.01
N ASN A 275 1.28 2.82 -27.72
CA ASN A 275 0.38 3.75 -27.04
C ASN A 275 0.56 5.17 -27.58
N LEU A 276 1.80 5.59 -27.88
CA LEU A 276 2.09 6.84 -28.57
C LEU A 276 1.40 6.88 -29.94
N ALA A 277 1.52 5.82 -30.73
CA ALA A 277 0.88 5.74 -32.04
C ALA A 277 -0.64 5.86 -31.97
N GLN A 278 -1.27 5.21 -30.97
CA GLN A 278 -2.71 5.33 -30.76
C GLN A 278 -3.11 6.77 -30.39
N ALA A 279 -2.42 7.40 -29.44
CA ALA A 279 -2.69 8.77 -29.03
C ALA A 279 -2.51 9.78 -30.17
N LEU A 280 -1.47 9.60 -31.00
CA LEU A 280 -1.23 10.41 -32.19
C LEU A 280 -2.32 10.22 -33.24
N LEU A 281 -2.77 8.98 -33.48
CA LEU A 281 -3.86 8.67 -34.41
C LEU A 281 -5.15 9.36 -33.98
N ASP A 282 -5.51 9.27 -32.70
CA ASP A 282 -6.72 9.89 -32.17
C ASP A 282 -6.66 11.42 -32.18
N LYS A 283 -5.44 11.98 -32.13
CA LYS A 283 -5.19 13.43 -32.32
C LYS A 283 -5.21 13.85 -33.80
N GLY A 284 -5.33 12.91 -34.77
CA GLY A 284 -5.27 13.20 -36.20
C GLY A 284 -3.85 13.34 -36.78
N ARG A 285 -2.79 13.07 -35.99
CA ARG A 285 -1.37 13.14 -36.40
C ARG A 285 -0.94 11.84 -37.07
N VAL A 286 -1.62 11.48 -38.19
CA VAL A 286 -1.54 10.17 -38.85
C VAL A 286 -0.11 9.79 -39.26
N ASN A 287 0.65 10.72 -39.85
CA ASN A 287 2.02 10.45 -40.29
C ASN A 287 2.96 10.10 -39.12
N GLU A 288 2.81 10.78 -37.99
CA GLU A 288 3.61 10.51 -36.80
C GLU A 288 3.18 9.20 -36.11
N ALA A 289 1.87 8.92 -36.10
CA ALA A 289 1.34 7.62 -35.65
C ALA A 289 1.95 6.47 -36.47
N ALA A 290 2.05 6.64 -37.81
CA ALA A 290 2.67 5.64 -38.69
C ALA A 290 4.16 5.45 -38.41
N MET A 291 4.88 6.50 -38.02
CA MET A 291 6.28 6.37 -37.61
C MET A 291 6.42 5.63 -36.28
N ALA A 292 5.60 5.96 -35.31
CA ALA A 292 5.64 5.36 -33.97
C ALA A 292 5.30 3.86 -34.04
N ILE A 293 4.23 3.49 -34.77
CA ILE A 293 3.79 2.08 -34.84
C ILE A 293 4.78 1.21 -35.61
N ARG A 294 5.43 1.71 -36.68
CA ARG A 294 6.47 0.96 -37.38
C ARG A 294 7.63 0.58 -36.44
N ARG A 295 8.01 1.48 -35.55
CA ARG A 295 9.05 1.20 -34.56
C ARG A 295 8.58 0.18 -33.52
N ALA A 296 7.29 0.22 -33.08
CA ALA A 296 6.73 -0.78 -32.17
C ALA A 296 6.76 -2.19 -32.82
N VAL A 297 6.33 -2.29 -34.09
CA VAL A 297 6.34 -3.54 -34.86
C VAL A 297 7.76 -4.07 -35.03
N ALA A 298 8.73 -3.20 -35.37
CA ALA A 298 10.14 -3.59 -35.53
C ALA A 298 10.75 -4.13 -34.21
N LEU A 299 10.35 -3.62 -33.06
CA LEU A 299 10.77 -4.14 -31.75
C LEU A 299 10.14 -5.51 -31.42
N GLY A 300 8.96 -5.80 -31.95
CA GLY A 300 8.28 -7.06 -31.74
C GLY A 300 7.79 -7.27 -30.32
N GLY A 301 7.89 -8.53 -29.85
CA GLY A 301 7.48 -8.94 -28.50
C GLY A 301 6.12 -9.62 -28.43
N ALA A 302 5.68 -9.99 -27.21
CA ALA A 302 4.47 -10.78 -27.00
C ALA A 302 3.17 -10.10 -27.49
N ARG A 303 3.18 -8.76 -27.60
CA ARG A 303 2.02 -7.96 -28.05
C ARG A 303 2.12 -7.55 -29.53
N LEU A 304 3.02 -8.11 -30.31
CA LEU A 304 3.17 -7.82 -31.73
C LEU A 304 1.85 -7.89 -32.53
N PRO A 305 0.94 -8.87 -32.34
CA PRO A 305 -0.33 -8.88 -33.05
C PRO A 305 -1.14 -7.59 -32.88
N ARG A 306 -1.18 -7.05 -31.66
CA ARG A 306 -1.87 -5.78 -31.35
C ARG A 306 -1.23 -4.59 -32.09
N TYR A 307 0.11 -4.57 -32.22
CA TYR A 307 0.80 -3.51 -32.93
C TYR A 307 0.51 -3.57 -34.43
N LEU A 308 0.44 -4.78 -35.01
CA LEU A 308 0.09 -4.97 -36.42
C LEU A 308 -1.36 -4.55 -36.70
N ASP A 309 -2.29 -4.79 -35.77
CA ASP A 309 -3.68 -4.37 -35.93
C ASP A 309 -3.80 -2.84 -35.92
N LEU A 310 -3.12 -2.16 -35.00
CA LEU A 310 -3.08 -0.70 -35.00
C LEU A 310 -2.38 -0.15 -36.26
N GLN A 311 -1.32 -0.80 -36.76
CA GLN A 311 -0.65 -0.42 -38.00
C GLN A 311 -1.61 -0.44 -39.18
N LYS A 312 -2.45 -1.48 -39.33
CA LYS A 312 -3.48 -1.57 -40.39
C LYS A 312 -4.50 -0.43 -40.25
N GLN A 313 -4.95 -0.11 -39.03
CA GLN A 313 -5.90 0.99 -38.79
C GLN A 313 -5.31 2.36 -39.21
N ILE A 314 -4.03 2.60 -38.91
CA ILE A 314 -3.34 3.83 -39.31
C ILE A 314 -3.20 3.91 -40.84
N GLN A 315 -2.82 2.79 -41.50
CA GLN A 315 -2.71 2.73 -42.96
C GLN A 315 -4.04 3.01 -43.68
N ALA A 316 -5.16 2.59 -43.12
CA ALA A 316 -6.49 2.85 -43.67
C ALA A 316 -6.92 4.32 -43.58
N LYS A 317 -6.22 5.12 -42.76
CA LYS A 317 -6.51 6.56 -42.56
C LYS A 317 -5.44 7.47 -43.21
N SER A 318 -4.38 6.89 -43.75
CA SER A 318 -3.32 7.59 -44.48
C SER A 318 -3.67 7.71 -45.97
#